data_57cfff660a76f69e20a71f4444cb09a9
#
_entry.id   57cfff660a76f69e20a71f4444cb09a9
#
_cell.length_a   1.000
_cell.length_b   1.000
_cell.length_c   1.000
_cell.angle_alpha   90.00
_cell.angle_beta   90.00
_cell.angle_gamma   90.00
#
_symmetry.space_group_name_H-M   'P 1'
#
loop_
_entity.id
_entity.type
_entity.pdbx_description
1 polymer ?
#
loop_
_entity_poly.entity_id
_entity_poly.type
_entity_poly.pdbx_seq_one_letter_code
_entity_poly.pdbx_strand_id
1 'polypeptide(L)'
;MQFTAEQLQEKWEKLVTYITLYISSPRKEQLLALYEKYQERILLAPASAKEHYHNAFPGGYLDHVLRVVSNALALNEVWVNAGARTDNYTKEELVFSALNHDLGKIGDEGGEYYQPNLSEWHRLNQGKIYGFNPELTHMNVTDRAFYILQSEGIKITRNEYISIHCADGLYEEKNKAYFIGYEKEQQLRINLPFILHHADLMALQIERDEWRKTQSDPAVQLAKASPQTYPKKGRSDPQKRNAELKKTFENSPSATALFDSLFNGKDSGKG
;
A
#
# COMPACT_ATOMS: atom_id res chain seq x y z
N MET A 1 -7.88 -11.94 -6.92
CA MET A 1 -8.84 -10.83 -6.67
C MET A 1 -8.43 -9.68 -7.57
N GLN A 2 -9.36 -8.92 -8.11
CA GLN A 2 -9.06 -7.76 -8.97
C GLN A 2 -10.19 -6.76 -8.78
N PHE A 3 -9.85 -5.48 -8.54
CA PHE A 3 -10.83 -4.42 -8.40
C PHE A 3 -11.28 -3.90 -9.76
N THR A 4 -12.54 -3.47 -9.86
CA THR A 4 -13.02 -2.68 -11.01
C THR A 4 -12.50 -1.24 -10.89
N ALA A 5 -12.60 -0.46 -11.98
CA ALA A 5 -12.21 0.94 -11.96
C ALA A 5 -13.06 1.76 -10.97
N GLU A 6 -14.36 1.46 -10.90
CA GLU A 6 -15.28 2.09 -9.94
C GLU A 6 -14.85 1.81 -8.49
N GLN A 7 -14.49 0.56 -8.17
CA GLN A 7 -14.01 0.20 -6.84
C GLN A 7 -12.68 0.89 -6.48
N LEU A 8 -11.78 1.04 -7.45
CA LEU A 8 -10.53 1.79 -7.25
C LEU A 8 -10.81 3.27 -7.01
N GLN A 9 -11.78 3.85 -7.74
CA GLN A 9 -12.20 5.23 -7.55
C GLN A 9 -12.82 5.45 -6.15
N GLU A 10 -13.70 4.58 -5.70
CA GLU A 10 -14.28 4.63 -4.34
C GLU A 10 -13.20 4.56 -3.26
N LYS A 11 -12.20 3.70 -3.45
CA LYS A 11 -11.07 3.59 -2.53
C LYS A 11 -10.21 4.86 -2.53
N TRP A 12 -9.97 5.45 -3.69
CA TRP A 12 -9.28 6.73 -3.81
C TRP A 12 -10.01 7.85 -3.08
N GLU A 13 -11.31 7.98 -3.28
CA GLU A 13 -12.14 8.97 -2.59
C GLU A 13 -12.13 8.77 -1.09
N LYS A 14 -12.13 7.53 -0.62
CA LYS A 14 -11.99 7.20 0.80
C LYS A 14 -10.63 7.63 1.35
N LEU A 15 -9.54 7.43 0.59
CA LEU A 15 -8.20 7.90 0.95
C LEU A 15 -8.18 9.42 1.12
N VAL A 16 -8.68 10.16 0.12
CA VAL A 16 -8.80 11.62 0.15
C VAL A 16 -9.65 12.09 1.33
N THR A 17 -10.72 11.36 1.63
CA THR A 17 -11.58 11.63 2.79
C THR A 17 -10.81 11.51 4.11
N TYR A 18 -10.03 10.46 4.31
CA TYR A 18 -9.20 10.32 5.52
C TYR A 18 -8.19 11.47 5.65
N ILE A 19 -7.50 11.83 4.57
CA ILE A 19 -6.56 12.95 4.58
C ILE A 19 -7.30 14.25 4.96
N THR A 20 -8.44 14.50 4.34
CA THR A 20 -9.22 15.75 4.54
C THR A 20 -9.76 15.87 5.95
N LEU A 21 -10.21 14.78 6.55
CA LEU A 21 -10.83 14.77 7.88
C LEU A 21 -9.82 14.82 9.02
N TYR A 22 -8.65 14.21 8.86
CA TYR A 22 -7.73 13.98 9.97
C TYR A 22 -6.43 14.78 9.90
N ILE A 23 -6.02 15.25 8.72
CA ILE A 23 -4.76 15.98 8.55
C ILE A 23 -5.02 17.47 8.50
N SER A 24 -4.26 18.23 9.28
CA SER A 24 -4.39 19.69 9.38
C SER A 24 -3.57 20.40 8.31
N SER A 25 -4.01 21.59 7.86
CA SER A 25 -3.25 22.46 6.98
C SER A 25 -1.99 23.03 7.67
N PRO A 26 -0.88 23.29 6.97
CA PRO A 26 -0.69 23.12 5.53
C PRO A 26 -0.30 21.69 5.11
N ARG A 27 -0.12 20.77 6.04
CA ARG A 27 0.33 19.39 5.79
C ARG A 27 -0.71 18.59 4.97
N LYS A 28 -1.99 18.88 5.14
CA LYS A 28 -3.07 18.29 4.37
C LYS A 28 -2.90 18.54 2.87
N GLU A 29 -2.69 19.77 2.47
CA GLU A 29 -2.50 20.16 1.07
C GLU A 29 -1.24 19.54 0.46
N GLN A 30 -0.16 19.49 1.24
CA GLN A 30 1.08 18.84 0.83
C GLN A 30 0.89 17.34 0.62
N LEU A 31 0.18 16.67 1.54
CA LEU A 31 -0.08 15.24 1.44
C LEU A 31 -1.02 14.90 0.28
N LEU A 32 -2.07 15.70 0.04
CA LEU A 32 -2.93 15.56 -1.13
C LEU A 32 -2.15 15.70 -2.43
N ALA A 33 -1.30 16.72 -2.54
CA ALA A 33 -0.46 16.92 -3.72
C ALA A 33 0.52 15.75 -3.96
N LEU A 34 1.12 15.19 -2.90
CA LEU A 34 1.94 13.99 -2.97
C LEU A 34 1.14 12.81 -3.53
N TYR A 35 -0.04 12.54 -2.97
CA TYR A 35 -0.86 11.41 -3.38
C TYR A 35 -1.39 11.58 -4.81
N GLU A 36 -1.76 12.79 -5.25
CA GLU A 36 -2.12 13.08 -6.63
C GLU A 36 -0.95 12.86 -7.60
N LYS A 37 0.25 13.32 -7.22
CA LYS A 37 1.47 13.11 -8.03
C LYS A 37 1.73 11.63 -8.32
N TYR A 38 1.45 10.75 -7.36
CA TYR A 38 1.67 9.31 -7.46
C TYR A 38 0.37 8.50 -7.63
N GLN A 39 -0.74 9.14 -7.99
CA GLN A 39 -2.06 8.51 -8.05
C GLN A 39 -2.09 7.21 -8.85
N GLU A 40 -1.52 7.21 -10.05
CA GLU A 40 -1.45 6.00 -10.89
C GLU A 40 -0.78 4.83 -10.17
N ARG A 41 0.36 5.09 -9.53
CA ARG A 41 1.09 4.05 -8.81
C ARG A 41 0.34 3.56 -7.58
N ILE A 42 -0.30 4.45 -6.83
CA ILE A 42 -1.12 4.13 -5.67
C ILE A 42 -2.29 3.23 -6.06
N LEU A 43 -2.94 3.53 -7.20
CA LEU A 43 -4.06 2.76 -7.72
C LEU A 43 -3.65 1.39 -8.28
N LEU A 44 -2.39 1.22 -8.70
CA LEU A 44 -1.92 0.01 -9.36
C LEU A 44 -0.93 -0.83 -8.55
N ALA A 45 -0.33 -0.27 -7.51
CA ALA A 45 0.64 -0.99 -6.70
C ALA A 45 -0.01 -2.17 -5.96
N PRO A 46 0.66 -3.34 -5.92
CA PRO A 46 0.29 -4.42 -5.02
C PRO A 46 0.81 -4.13 -3.60
N ALA A 47 0.19 -4.70 -2.58
CA ALA A 47 0.68 -4.63 -1.21
C ALA A 47 1.88 -5.56 -0.96
N SER A 48 2.02 -6.64 -1.73
CA SER A 48 3.12 -7.60 -1.59
C SER A 48 3.54 -8.23 -2.91
N ALA A 49 4.71 -8.90 -2.92
CA ALA A 49 5.27 -9.55 -4.10
C ALA A 49 4.72 -10.96 -4.34
N LYS A 50 4.21 -11.63 -3.29
CA LYS A 50 3.80 -13.04 -3.35
C LYS A 50 2.30 -13.20 -3.14
N GLU A 51 1.69 -14.01 -4.00
CA GLU A 51 0.25 -14.29 -4.02
C GLU A 51 -0.31 -14.71 -2.65
N HIS A 52 0.44 -15.52 -1.90
CA HIS A 52 0.02 -16.05 -0.61
C HIS A 52 0.34 -15.16 0.61
N TYR A 53 0.87 -13.95 0.37
CA TYR A 53 1.10 -13.01 1.47
C TYR A 53 -0.19 -12.22 1.75
N HIS A 54 -0.34 -11.07 1.13
CA HIS A 54 -1.53 -10.22 1.25
C HIS A 54 -1.63 -9.30 0.04
N ASN A 55 -2.81 -9.15 -0.50
CA ASN A 55 -3.18 -8.20 -1.55
C ASN A 55 -2.12 -8.03 -2.68
N ALA A 56 -1.57 -9.16 -3.18
CA ALA A 56 -0.59 -9.18 -4.26
C ALA A 56 -1.28 -9.03 -5.63
N PHE A 57 -2.02 -7.94 -5.85
CA PHE A 57 -2.75 -7.61 -7.07
C PHE A 57 -2.84 -6.09 -7.25
N PRO A 58 -3.16 -5.58 -8.46
CA PRO A 58 -3.29 -4.15 -8.71
C PRO A 58 -4.35 -3.50 -7.79
N GLY A 59 -3.97 -2.41 -7.10
CA GLY A 59 -4.80 -1.75 -6.09
C GLY A 59 -4.71 -2.36 -4.69
N GLY A 60 -3.96 -3.44 -4.55
CA GLY A 60 -3.78 -4.11 -3.27
C GLY A 60 -3.14 -3.24 -2.21
N TYR A 61 -2.17 -2.38 -2.60
CA TYR A 61 -1.57 -1.40 -1.71
C TYR A 61 -2.61 -0.44 -1.13
N LEU A 62 -3.43 0.16 -1.98
CA LEU A 62 -4.46 1.11 -1.55
C LEU A 62 -5.49 0.45 -0.61
N ASP A 63 -5.95 -0.76 -0.95
CA ASP A 63 -6.88 -1.53 -0.11
C ASP A 63 -6.30 -1.82 1.27
N HIS A 64 -5.04 -2.27 1.31
CA HIS A 64 -4.30 -2.54 2.54
C HIS A 64 -4.19 -1.28 3.43
N VAL A 65 -3.70 -0.18 2.87
CA VAL A 65 -3.54 1.09 3.61
C VAL A 65 -4.88 1.57 4.20
N LEU A 66 -5.95 1.53 3.43
CA LEU A 66 -7.28 1.91 3.92
C LEU A 66 -7.77 1.00 5.06
N ARG A 67 -7.49 -0.29 4.98
CA ARG A 67 -7.80 -1.26 6.03
C ARG A 67 -6.99 -0.98 7.29
N VAL A 68 -5.70 -0.69 7.14
CA VAL A 68 -4.82 -0.33 8.28
C VAL A 68 -5.32 0.95 8.97
N VAL A 69 -5.70 1.99 8.22
CA VAL A 69 -6.28 3.22 8.81
C VAL A 69 -7.55 2.91 9.60
N SER A 70 -8.46 2.12 9.01
CA SER A 70 -9.71 1.73 9.67
C SER A 70 -9.46 0.92 10.95
N ASN A 71 -8.55 -0.05 10.89
CA ASN A 71 -8.17 -0.88 12.03
C ASN A 71 -7.48 -0.04 13.12
N ALA A 72 -6.60 0.88 12.75
CA ALA A 72 -5.89 1.75 13.70
C ALA A 72 -6.86 2.63 14.48
N LEU A 73 -7.84 3.21 13.81
CA LEU A 73 -8.89 3.99 14.46
C LEU A 73 -9.72 3.12 15.44
N ALA A 74 -10.14 1.92 15.01
CA ALA A 74 -10.91 1.00 15.83
C ALA A 74 -10.09 0.51 17.03
N LEU A 75 -8.85 0.08 16.83
CA LEU A 75 -7.97 -0.37 17.90
C LEU A 75 -7.65 0.75 18.89
N ASN A 76 -7.48 1.98 18.44
CA ASN A 76 -7.29 3.12 19.34
C ASN A 76 -8.46 3.27 20.32
N GLU A 77 -9.71 3.15 19.86
CA GLU A 77 -10.89 3.19 20.74
C GLU A 77 -10.93 2.00 21.72
N VAL A 78 -10.53 0.80 21.26
CA VAL A 78 -10.40 -0.39 22.15
C VAL A 78 -9.36 -0.13 23.24
N TRP A 79 -8.20 0.44 22.89
CA TRP A 79 -7.14 0.74 23.85
C TRP A 79 -7.56 1.81 24.86
N VAL A 80 -8.25 2.87 24.41
CA VAL A 80 -8.83 3.90 25.28
C VAL A 80 -9.80 3.27 26.29
N ASN A 81 -10.73 2.46 25.80
CA ASN A 81 -11.75 1.79 26.64
C ASN A 81 -11.14 0.79 27.62
N ALA A 82 -10.01 0.18 27.27
CA ALA A 82 -9.23 -0.70 28.15
C ALA A 82 -8.39 0.06 29.19
N GLY A 83 -8.36 1.40 29.17
CA GLY A 83 -7.61 2.24 30.10
C GLY A 83 -6.15 2.48 29.70
N ALA A 84 -5.78 2.22 28.45
CA ALA A 84 -4.45 2.53 27.97
C ALA A 84 -4.25 4.03 27.80
N ARG A 85 -3.01 4.49 28.00
CA ARG A 85 -2.64 5.89 27.83
C ARG A 85 -2.58 6.23 26.33
N THR A 86 -3.41 7.18 25.90
CA THR A 86 -3.52 7.65 24.50
C THR A 86 -3.51 9.18 24.39
N ASP A 87 -3.18 9.88 25.49
CA ASP A 87 -3.14 11.34 25.61
C ASP A 87 -1.82 11.97 25.13
N ASN A 88 -0.84 11.16 24.75
CA ASN A 88 0.50 11.58 24.34
C ASN A 88 0.78 11.49 22.84
N TYR A 89 -0.27 11.25 22.04
CA TYR A 89 -0.30 11.39 20.60
C TYR A 89 -1.70 11.82 20.15
N THR A 90 -1.82 12.29 18.91
CA THR A 90 -3.07 12.81 18.34
C THR A 90 -3.69 11.82 17.35
N LYS A 91 -4.99 11.99 17.07
CA LYS A 91 -5.66 11.23 15.97
C LYS A 91 -5.04 11.55 14.60
N GLU A 92 -4.53 12.77 14.40
CA GLU A 92 -3.78 13.13 13.20
C GLU A 92 -2.52 12.28 13.05
N GLU A 93 -1.70 12.17 14.11
CA GLU A 93 -0.50 11.33 14.10
C GLU A 93 -0.82 9.85 13.85
N LEU A 94 -1.92 9.34 14.42
CA LEU A 94 -2.38 7.97 14.18
C LEU A 94 -2.72 7.73 12.71
N VAL A 95 -3.58 8.58 12.14
CA VAL A 95 -4.03 8.44 10.74
C VAL A 95 -2.88 8.71 9.78
N PHE A 96 -2.04 9.74 10.02
CA PHE A 96 -0.87 10.03 9.21
C PHE A 96 0.09 8.83 9.17
N SER A 97 0.38 8.24 10.32
CA SER A 97 1.26 7.07 10.40
C SER A 97 0.67 5.87 9.66
N ALA A 98 -0.63 5.60 9.81
CA ALA A 98 -1.30 4.51 9.13
C ALA A 98 -1.38 4.70 7.60
N LEU A 99 -1.58 5.95 7.11
CA LEU A 99 -1.57 6.27 5.68
C LEU A 99 -0.19 6.04 5.03
N ASN A 100 0.89 6.32 5.77
CA ASN A 100 2.22 6.42 5.19
C ASN A 100 3.18 5.29 5.59
N HIS A 101 2.77 4.30 6.43
CA HIS A 101 3.67 3.25 6.93
C HIS A 101 4.29 2.44 5.79
N ASP A 102 3.54 2.20 4.75
CA ASP A 102 3.90 1.42 3.56
C ASP A 102 4.12 2.27 2.29
N LEU A 103 4.21 3.60 2.42
CA LEU A 103 4.29 4.52 1.27
C LEU A 103 5.45 4.18 0.31
N GLY A 104 6.54 3.63 0.82
CA GLY A 104 7.66 3.20 -0.01
C GLY A 104 7.35 2.11 -1.03
N LYS A 105 6.22 1.38 -0.90
CA LYS A 105 5.78 0.35 -1.85
C LYS A 105 5.29 0.92 -3.19
N ILE A 106 5.03 2.22 -3.28
CA ILE A 106 4.69 2.87 -4.56
C ILE A 106 5.92 3.19 -5.43
N GLY A 107 7.13 3.05 -4.88
CA GLY A 107 8.36 3.54 -5.51
C GLY A 107 8.58 5.03 -5.27
N ASP A 108 9.54 5.62 -5.96
CA ASP A 108 9.89 7.05 -5.88
C ASP A 108 10.03 7.66 -7.29
N GLU A 109 10.66 8.82 -7.43
CA GLU A 109 10.87 9.47 -8.74
C GLU A 109 11.64 8.61 -9.74
N GLY A 110 12.44 7.64 -9.26
CA GLY A 110 13.18 6.69 -10.10
C GLY A 110 12.30 5.59 -10.72
N GLY A 111 11.09 5.35 -10.20
CA GLY A 111 10.19 4.33 -10.76
C GLY A 111 9.29 3.64 -9.73
N GLU A 112 8.53 2.67 -10.22
CA GLU A 112 7.67 1.80 -9.42
C GLU A 112 8.52 0.85 -8.57
N TYR A 113 8.09 0.52 -7.36
CA TYR A 113 8.78 -0.44 -6.49
C TYR A 113 8.62 -1.88 -6.95
N TYR A 114 7.40 -2.24 -7.36
CA TYR A 114 7.07 -3.57 -7.85
C TYR A 114 6.88 -3.59 -9.37
N GLN A 115 7.41 -4.64 -10.01
CA GLN A 115 7.16 -4.95 -11.41
C GLN A 115 6.64 -6.38 -11.55
N PRO A 116 5.80 -6.69 -12.56
CA PRO A 116 5.38 -8.06 -12.83
C PRO A 116 6.58 -8.99 -12.98
N ASN A 117 6.55 -10.12 -12.28
CA ASN A 117 7.63 -11.10 -12.37
C ASN A 117 7.54 -11.88 -13.67
N LEU A 118 8.56 -11.76 -14.52
CA LEU A 118 8.61 -12.42 -15.83
C LEU A 118 9.02 -13.91 -15.75
N SER A 119 9.55 -14.36 -14.61
CA SER A 119 9.96 -15.74 -14.41
C SER A 119 8.76 -16.63 -14.11
N GLU A 120 8.39 -17.48 -15.06
CA GLU A 120 7.30 -18.46 -14.90
C GLU A 120 7.59 -19.42 -13.73
N TRP A 121 8.85 -19.86 -13.59
CA TRP A 121 9.26 -20.74 -12.50
C TRP A 121 8.98 -20.11 -11.11
N HIS A 122 9.35 -18.84 -10.90
CA HIS A 122 9.12 -18.16 -9.63
C HIS A 122 7.63 -17.93 -9.35
N ARG A 123 6.84 -17.68 -10.40
CA ARG A 123 5.38 -17.52 -10.26
C ARG A 123 4.72 -18.83 -9.85
N LEU A 124 5.05 -19.94 -10.54
CA LEU A 124 4.41 -21.25 -10.32
C LEU A 124 4.90 -21.91 -9.03
N ASN A 125 6.20 -21.86 -8.73
CA ASN A 125 6.79 -22.60 -7.61
C ASN A 125 6.87 -21.80 -6.31
N GLN A 126 6.87 -20.45 -6.39
CA GLN A 126 7.00 -19.57 -5.22
C GLN A 126 5.83 -18.62 -5.04
N GLY A 127 4.84 -18.63 -5.93
CA GLY A 127 3.75 -17.65 -5.92
C GLY A 127 4.23 -16.20 -6.07
N LYS A 128 5.46 -15.98 -6.55
CA LYS A 128 6.07 -14.66 -6.67
C LYS A 128 5.63 -14.00 -7.97
N ILE A 129 4.47 -13.33 -7.94
CA ILE A 129 3.86 -12.67 -9.12
C ILE A 129 4.43 -11.29 -9.40
N TYR A 130 5.03 -10.63 -8.40
CA TYR A 130 5.78 -9.39 -8.58
C TYR A 130 7.24 -9.58 -8.19
N GLY A 131 8.13 -8.78 -8.79
CA GLY A 131 9.53 -8.62 -8.43
C GLY A 131 9.83 -7.18 -8.05
N PHE A 132 10.96 -6.95 -7.39
CA PHE A 132 11.45 -5.60 -7.18
C PHE A 132 11.98 -5.01 -8.50
N ASN A 133 11.80 -3.71 -8.68
CA ASN A 133 12.34 -3.01 -9.83
C ASN A 133 13.86 -2.93 -9.72
N PRO A 134 14.63 -3.56 -10.62
CA PRO A 134 16.08 -3.59 -10.56
C PRO A 134 16.74 -2.25 -10.90
N GLU A 135 16.00 -1.33 -11.52
CA GLU A 135 16.49 0.01 -11.89
C GLU A 135 16.31 1.02 -10.75
N LEU A 136 15.50 0.66 -9.74
CA LEU A 136 15.29 1.51 -8.58
C LEU A 136 16.41 1.29 -7.55
N THR A 137 17.01 2.38 -7.06
CA THR A 137 18.00 2.30 -5.98
C THR A 137 17.44 1.53 -4.80
N HIS A 138 18.19 0.54 -4.31
CA HIS A 138 17.74 -0.27 -3.18
C HIS A 138 17.54 0.60 -1.94
N MET A 139 16.36 0.48 -1.36
CA MET A 139 15.97 1.13 -0.11
C MET A 139 14.86 0.30 0.53
N ASN A 140 14.88 0.14 1.86
CA ASN A 140 13.77 -0.50 2.57
C ASN A 140 12.48 0.32 2.37
N VAL A 141 11.33 -0.34 2.46
CA VAL A 141 10.02 0.30 2.28
C VAL A 141 9.85 1.49 3.22
N THR A 142 10.16 1.31 4.49
CA THR A 142 10.06 2.35 5.52
C THR A 142 11.00 3.54 5.25
N ASP A 143 12.26 3.26 4.88
CA ASP A 143 13.23 4.30 4.56
C ASP A 143 12.82 5.09 3.32
N ARG A 144 12.27 4.41 2.31
CA ARG A 144 11.71 5.03 1.11
C ARG A 144 10.48 5.89 1.43
N ALA A 145 9.62 5.46 2.36
CA ALA A 145 8.49 6.28 2.80
C ALA A 145 8.97 7.60 3.40
N PHE A 146 9.99 7.58 4.26
CA PHE A 146 10.58 8.80 4.81
C PHE A 146 11.26 9.66 3.75
N TYR A 147 11.97 9.03 2.80
CA TYR A 147 12.57 9.74 1.69
C TYR A 147 11.53 10.49 0.83
N ILE A 148 10.42 9.83 0.49
CA ILE A 148 9.32 10.44 -0.28
C ILE A 148 8.72 11.63 0.49
N LEU A 149 8.36 11.43 1.77
CA LEU A 149 7.78 12.48 2.61
C LEU A 149 8.72 13.68 2.74
N GLN A 150 10.02 13.43 2.94
CA GLN A 150 11.03 14.49 3.02
C GLN A 150 11.20 15.23 1.68
N SER A 151 11.21 14.51 0.54
CA SER A 151 11.38 15.09 -0.78
C SER A 151 10.23 16.03 -1.16
N GLU A 152 9.03 15.76 -0.65
CA GLU A 152 7.84 16.61 -0.83
C GLU A 152 7.67 17.67 0.27
N GLY A 153 8.68 17.83 1.15
CA GLY A 153 8.68 18.84 2.22
C GLY A 153 7.65 18.58 3.32
N ILE A 154 7.15 17.37 3.46
CA ILE A 154 6.15 17.00 4.46
C ILE A 154 6.85 16.74 5.80
N LYS A 155 6.54 17.56 6.79
CA LYS A 155 7.06 17.37 8.14
C LYS A 155 6.40 16.18 8.82
N ILE A 156 7.22 15.35 9.48
CA ILE A 156 6.78 14.25 10.33
C ILE A 156 7.12 14.56 11.79
N THR A 157 6.24 14.19 12.70
CA THR A 157 6.51 14.29 14.13
C THR A 157 7.39 13.12 14.59
N ARG A 158 7.98 13.26 15.79
CA ARG A 158 8.73 12.14 16.39
C ARG A 158 7.86 10.91 16.60
N ASN A 159 6.60 11.10 16.99
CA ASN A 159 5.65 10.01 17.21
C ASN A 159 5.33 9.27 15.89
N GLU A 160 5.10 10.02 14.81
CA GLU A 160 4.88 9.46 13.47
C GLU A 160 6.12 8.73 12.96
N TYR A 161 7.31 9.33 13.12
CA TYR A 161 8.56 8.69 12.72
C TYR A 161 8.74 7.33 13.40
N ILE A 162 8.65 7.28 14.75
CA ILE A 162 8.82 6.02 15.49
C ILE A 162 7.74 5.01 15.10
N SER A 163 6.50 5.44 14.89
CA SER A 163 5.39 4.55 14.56
C SER A 163 5.55 3.93 13.18
N ILE A 164 5.88 4.74 12.17
CA ILE A 164 6.15 4.25 10.81
C ILE A 164 7.39 3.36 10.80
N HIS A 165 8.46 3.75 11.51
CA HIS A 165 9.69 2.96 11.63
C HIS A 165 9.43 1.56 12.20
N CYS A 166 8.52 1.47 13.18
CA CYS A 166 8.22 0.24 13.90
C CYS A 166 7.00 -0.53 13.33
N ALA A 167 6.40 -0.12 12.22
CA ALA A 167 5.16 -0.71 11.71
C ALA A 167 5.25 -2.23 11.49
N ASP A 168 6.35 -2.72 10.94
CA ASP A 168 6.62 -4.15 10.73
C ASP A 168 6.85 -4.93 12.05
N GLY A 169 6.87 -4.26 13.20
CA GLY A 169 7.05 -4.88 14.50
C GLY A 169 8.34 -5.70 14.58
N LEU A 170 8.25 -6.88 15.19
CA LEU A 170 9.39 -7.78 15.39
C LEU A 170 9.81 -8.58 14.14
N TYR A 171 9.11 -8.42 13.01
CA TYR A 171 9.59 -8.97 11.73
C TYR A 171 10.88 -8.31 11.28
N GLU A 172 11.09 -7.04 11.67
CA GLU A 172 12.35 -6.32 11.47
C GLU A 172 13.20 -6.38 12.75
N GLU A 173 14.35 -7.04 12.70
CA GLU A 173 15.24 -7.20 13.86
C GLU A 173 15.63 -5.86 14.51
N LYS A 174 15.81 -4.80 13.72
CA LYS A 174 16.12 -3.45 14.19
C LYS A 174 15.04 -2.87 15.13
N ASN A 175 13.79 -3.32 15.00
CA ASN A 175 12.68 -2.84 15.80
C ASN A 175 12.63 -3.47 17.20
N LYS A 176 13.37 -4.56 17.42
CA LYS A 176 13.41 -5.26 18.71
C LYS A 176 13.74 -4.36 19.88
N ALA A 177 14.70 -3.44 19.69
CA ALA A 177 15.08 -2.48 20.72
C ALA A 177 13.95 -1.54 21.15
N TYR A 178 12.96 -1.30 20.29
CA TYR A 178 11.79 -0.48 20.62
C TYR A 178 10.70 -1.26 21.35
N PHE A 179 10.47 -2.52 20.99
CA PHE A 179 9.38 -3.34 21.53
C PHE A 179 9.79 -4.14 22.77
N ILE A 180 11.07 -4.53 22.85
CA ILE A 180 11.61 -5.38 23.94
C ILE A 180 12.78 -4.64 24.58
N GLY A 181 12.48 -3.55 25.28
CA GLY A 181 13.44 -2.82 26.10
C GLY A 181 13.37 -3.29 27.56
N TYR A 182 14.47 -3.78 28.13
CA TYR A 182 14.55 -4.15 29.55
C TYR A 182 14.84 -2.93 30.42
N GLU A 183 15.58 -1.96 29.87
CA GLU A 183 15.94 -0.75 30.60
C GLU A 183 14.78 0.24 30.59
N LYS A 184 14.35 0.67 31.76
CA LYS A 184 13.19 1.55 31.96
C LYS A 184 13.30 2.87 31.18
N GLU A 185 14.50 3.37 31.01
CA GLU A 185 14.82 4.60 30.29
C GLU A 185 14.70 4.45 28.77
N GLN A 186 14.82 3.24 28.24
CA GLN A 186 14.79 2.91 26.81
C GLN A 186 13.43 2.43 26.33
N GLN A 187 12.43 2.30 27.21
CA GLN A 187 11.09 1.85 26.82
C GLN A 187 10.34 2.94 26.03
N LEU A 188 9.58 2.50 25.04
CA LEU A 188 8.61 3.37 24.39
C LEU A 188 7.58 3.88 25.40
N ARG A 189 7.38 5.21 25.40
CA ARG A 189 6.43 5.87 26.31
C ARG A 189 5.15 6.30 25.61
N ILE A 190 4.94 5.85 24.39
CA ILE A 190 3.76 6.11 23.55
C ILE A 190 3.19 4.78 23.04
N ASN A 191 1.88 4.67 22.94
CA ASN A 191 1.21 3.47 22.48
C ASN A 191 0.95 3.47 20.97
N LEU A 192 1.15 4.58 20.28
CA LEU A 192 0.93 4.70 18.84
C LEU A 192 1.66 3.64 17.99
N PRO A 193 2.96 3.32 18.22
CA PRO A 193 3.65 2.29 17.45
C PRO A 193 3.02 0.90 17.62
N PHE A 194 2.54 0.58 18.83
CA PHE A 194 1.87 -0.70 19.10
C PHE A 194 0.53 -0.79 18.38
N ILE A 195 -0.28 0.29 18.43
CA ILE A 195 -1.57 0.33 17.76
C ILE A 195 -1.40 0.21 16.26
N LEU A 196 -0.44 0.93 15.67
CA LEU A 196 -0.15 0.85 14.23
C LEU A 196 0.29 -0.55 13.82
N HIS A 197 1.27 -1.13 14.53
CA HIS A 197 1.74 -2.50 14.26
C HIS A 197 0.60 -3.53 14.35
N HIS A 198 -0.24 -3.45 15.38
CA HIS A 198 -1.38 -4.37 15.51
C HIS A 198 -2.44 -4.12 14.42
N ALA A 199 -2.64 -2.88 13.99
CA ALA A 199 -3.58 -2.55 12.92
C ALA A 199 -3.12 -3.13 11.57
N ASP A 200 -1.83 -3.03 11.28
CA ASP A 200 -1.20 -3.61 10.11
C ASP A 200 -1.25 -5.14 10.13
N LEU A 201 -0.80 -5.77 11.23
CA LEU A 201 -0.87 -7.21 11.41
C LEU A 201 -2.31 -7.75 11.27
N MET A 202 -3.29 -7.04 11.83
CA MET A 202 -4.71 -7.37 11.70
C MET A 202 -5.18 -7.29 10.25
N ALA A 203 -4.79 -6.23 9.52
CA ALA A 203 -5.09 -6.08 8.09
C ALA A 203 -4.52 -7.25 7.29
N LEU A 204 -3.24 -7.54 7.49
CA LEU A 204 -2.53 -8.65 6.84
C LEU A 204 -3.22 -10.01 7.08
N GLN A 205 -3.66 -10.30 8.30
CA GLN A 205 -4.33 -11.57 8.60
C GLN A 205 -5.72 -11.67 7.94
N ILE A 206 -6.50 -10.59 7.96
CA ILE A 206 -7.80 -10.53 7.28
C ILE A 206 -7.62 -10.77 5.77
N GLU A 207 -6.66 -10.10 5.14
CA GLU A 207 -6.36 -10.21 3.71
C GLU A 207 -5.88 -11.62 3.33
N ARG A 208 -5.09 -12.26 4.19
CA ARG A 208 -4.73 -13.69 4.04
C ARG A 208 -5.93 -14.61 4.09
N ASP A 209 -6.86 -14.36 5.01
CA ASP A 209 -8.06 -15.19 5.14
C ASP A 209 -9.00 -14.99 3.94
N GLU A 210 -9.11 -13.77 3.42
CA GLU A 210 -9.81 -13.47 2.18
C GLU A 210 -9.17 -14.22 1.00
N TRP A 211 -7.84 -14.18 0.88
CA TRP A 211 -7.12 -14.93 -0.14
C TRP A 211 -7.34 -16.44 -0.02
N ARG A 212 -7.24 -17.03 1.19
CA ARG A 212 -7.47 -18.46 1.43
C ARG A 212 -8.87 -18.90 1.01
N LYS A 213 -9.89 -18.07 1.27
CA LYS A 213 -11.26 -18.34 0.82
C LYS A 213 -11.34 -18.42 -0.71
N THR A 214 -10.67 -17.53 -1.41
CA THR A 214 -10.63 -17.58 -2.89
C THR A 214 -9.90 -18.83 -3.41
N GLN A 215 -8.89 -19.35 -2.69
CA GLN A 215 -8.19 -20.59 -3.08
C GLN A 215 -9.04 -21.86 -2.93
N SER A 216 -9.97 -21.88 -1.98
CA SER A 216 -10.90 -22.99 -1.77
C SER A 216 -12.12 -22.95 -2.71
N ASP A 217 -12.29 -21.89 -3.48
CA ASP A 217 -13.37 -21.79 -4.47
C ASP A 217 -13.14 -22.80 -5.61
N PRO A 218 -14.11 -23.70 -5.92
CA PRO A 218 -13.99 -24.67 -7.01
C PRO A 218 -13.74 -24.02 -8.37
N ALA A 219 -14.25 -22.83 -8.64
CA ALA A 219 -14.01 -22.08 -9.87
C ALA A 219 -12.53 -21.67 -10.02
N VAL A 220 -11.88 -21.27 -8.93
CA VAL A 220 -10.45 -20.93 -8.91
C VAL A 220 -9.58 -22.17 -9.08
N GLN A 221 -9.97 -23.30 -8.48
CA GLN A 221 -9.27 -24.56 -8.65
C GLN A 221 -9.35 -25.07 -10.10
N LEU A 222 -10.50 -24.97 -10.75
CA LEU A 222 -10.68 -25.30 -12.17
C LEU A 222 -9.84 -24.40 -13.08
N ALA A 223 -9.79 -23.09 -12.81
CA ALA A 223 -9.00 -22.14 -13.58
C ALA A 223 -7.47 -22.41 -13.45
N LYS A 224 -7.00 -22.83 -12.27
CA LYS A 224 -5.60 -23.22 -12.04
C LYS A 224 -5.23 -24.57 -12.69
N ALA A 225 -6.18 -25.50 -12.81
CA ALA A 225 -6.00 -26.80 -13.46
C ALA A 225 -5.97 -26.71 -14.99
N SER A 226 -6.47 -25.63 -15.57
CA SER A 226 -6.45 -25.40 -17.03
C SER A 226 -5.05 -24.95 -17.46
N PRO A 227 -4.44 -25.56 -18.50
CA PRO A 227 -3.14 -25.15 -18.99
C PRO A 227 -3.20 -23.70 -19.51
N GLN A 228 -2.59 -22.80 -18.76
CA GLN A 228 -2.46 -21.40 -19.20
C GLN A 228 -1.35 -21.34 -20.25
N THR A 229 -1.72 -21.21 -21.51
CA THR A 229 -0.78 -20.88 -22.59
C THR A 229 -0.40 -19.41 -22.51
N TYR A 230 0.71 -19.10 -21.84
CA TYR A 230 1.25 -17.73 -21.83
C TYR A 230 2.08 -17.49 -23.10
N PRO A 231 1.84 -16.41 -23.86
CA PRO A 231 2.68 -16.07 -24.99
C PRO A 231 4.07 -15.66 -24.48
N LYS A 232 5.12 -16.28 -25.04
CA LYS A 232 6.52 -15.83 -24.85
C LYS A 232 6.65 -14.41 -25.37
N LYS A 233 6.80 -13.39 -24.49
CA LYS A 233 7.05 -12.02 -24.91
C LYS A 233 8.31 -11.48 -24.26
N GLY A 234 9.14 -10.85 -25.14
CA GLY A 234 10.24 -9.99 -24.77
C GLY A 234 9.77 -8.74 -24.00
N ARG A 235 10.72 -7.95 -23.50
CA ARG A 235 10.54 -6.70 -22.72
C ARG A 235 9.29 -5.93 -23.20
N SER A 236 8.30 -5.81 -22.36
CA SER A 236 7.08 -5.08 -22.69
C SER A 236 7.34 -3.59 -22.55
N ASP A 237 7.20 -2.89 -23.68
CA ASP A 237 7.11 -1.44 -23.75
C ASP A 237 6.00 -0.94 -22.80
N PRO A 238 6.26 0.10 -21.97
CA PRO A 238 5.27 0.68 -21.07
C PRO A 238 3.95 1.04 -21.78
N GLN A 239 4.02 1.50 -23.02
CA GLN A 239 2.83 1.80 -23.83
C GLN A 239 2.01 0.55 -24.18
N LYS A 240 2.66 -0.62 -24.38
CA LYS A 240 1.97 -1.89 -24.61
C LYS A 240 1.33 -2.43 -23.34
N ARG A 241 1.96 -2.21 -22.17
CA ARG A 241 1.41 -2.60 -20.86
C ARG A 241 0.12 -1.82 -20.56
N ASN A 242 0.12 -0.50 -20.79
CA ASN A 242 -1.06 0.32 -20.62
C ASN A 242 -2.18 -0.06 -21.59
N ALA A 243 -1.85 -0.44 -22.82
CA ALA A 243 -2.83 -0.94 -23.79
C ALA A 243 -3.43 -2.30 -23.38
N GLU A 244 -2.65 -3.17 -22.74
CA GLU A 244 -3.15 -4.46 -22.21
C GLU A 244 -4.03 -4.26 -20.95
N LEU A 245 -3.68 -3.33 -20.09
CA LEU A 245 -4.52 -2.90 -18.97
C LEU A 245 -5.83 -2.29 -19.46
N LYS A 246 -5.78 -1.44 -20.48
CA LYS A 246 -6.97 -0.86 -21.09
C LYS A 246 -7.95 -1.94 -21.62
N LYS A 247 -7.44 -3.02 -22.24
CA LYS A 247 -8.26 -4.14 -22.69
C LYS A 247 -8.97 -4.88 -21.55
N THR A 248 -8.43 -4.86 -20.35
CA THR A 248 -9.07 -5.47 -19.18
C THR A 248 -10.33 -4.70 -18.76
N PHE A 249 -10.45 -3.44 -19.15
CA PHE A 249 -11.57 -2.56 -18.86
C PHE A 249 -12.54 -2.36 -20.04
N GLU A 250 -12.27 -2.95 -21.22
CA GLU A 250 -13.06 -2.76 -22.45
C GLU A 250 -14.54 -3.15 -22.35
N ASN A 251 -14.92 -3.93 -21.34
CA ASN A 251 -16.30 -4.35 -21.11
C ASN A 251 -17.14 -3.37 -20.26
N SER A 252 -16.56 -2.24 -19.82
CA SER A 252 -17.27 -1.19 -19.08
C SER A 252 -16.95 0.18 -19.69
N PRO A 253 -17.90 0.85 -20.35
CA PRO A 253 -17.69 2.16 -20.96
C PRO A 253 -17.26 3.24 -19.95
N SER A 254 -17.74 3.19 -18.71
CA SER A 254 -17.36 4.08 -17.62
C SER A 254 -15.92 3.84 -17.15
N ALA A 255 -15.50 2.56 -17.06
CA ALA A 255 -14.13 2.21 -16.69
C ALA A 255 -13.11 2.61 -17.75
N THR A 256 -13.47 2.48 -19.02
CA THR A 256 -12.62 2.92 -20.15
C THR A 256 -12.47 4.44 -20.17
N ALA A 257 -13.55 5.19 -19.93
CA ALA A 257 -13.53 6.65 -19.86
C ALA A 257 -12.69 7.14 -18.67
N LEU A 258 -12.78 6.48 -17.52
CA LEU A 258 -11.97 6.79 -16.33
C LEU A 258 -10.49 6.49 -16.60
N PHE A 259 -10.17 5.34 -17.19
CA PHE A 259 -8.81 5.00 -17.59
C PHE A 259 -8.23 6.04 -18.55
N ASP A 260 -8.98 6.42 -19.58
CA ASP A 260 -8.54 7.44 -20.53
C ASP A 260 -8.36 8.81 -19.89
N SER A 261 -9.18 9.20 -18.92
CA SER A 261 -8.99 10.46 -18.17
C SER A 261 -7.76 10.45 -17.27
N LEU A 262 -7.44 9.30 -16.67
CA LEU A 262 -6.29 9.13 -15.79
C LEU A 262 -4.96 9.02 -16.55
N PHE A 263 -4.96 8.39 -17.72
CA PHE A 263 -3.73 8.02 -18.43
C PHE A 263 -3.50 8.78 -19.75
N ASN A 264 -4.53 9.29 -20.40
CA ASN A 264 -4.44 10.00 -21.67
C ASN A 264 -4.81 11.50 -21.59
N GLY A 265 -5.30 11.98 -20.45
CA GLY A 265 -5.77 13.37 -20.27
C GLY A 265 -4.67 14.43 -20.09
N LYS A 266 -3.38 14.06 -20.07
CA LYS A 266 -2.27 14.99 -19.78
C LYS A 266 -1.50 15.53 -21.00
N ASP A 267 -1.87 15.14 -22.25
CA ASP A 267 -1.13 15.56 -23.46
C ASP A 267 -1.75 16.76 -24.22
N SER A 268 -2.75 17.45 -23.67
CA SER A 268 -3.35 18.63 -24.31
C SER A 268 -2.96 19.95 -23.65
N GLY A 269 -1.66 20.22 -23.52
CA GLY A 269 -1.20 21.46 -22.91
C GLY A 269 0.24 21.86 -23.22
N LYS A 270 0.64 21.86 -24.50
CA LYS A 270 1.73 22.70 -25.03
C LYS A 270 1.44 23.00 -26.50
N GLY A 271 0.85 24.13 -26.74
CA GLY A 271 0.85 24.89 -27.95
C GLY A 271 1.29 26.29 -27.61
#